data_11f5bd16694eb6b012167a648265b4da
#
_entry.id   11f5bd16694eb6b012167a648265b4da
#
_cell.length_a   1.000
_cell.length_b   1.000
_cell.length_c   1.000
_cell.angle_alpha   90.00
_cell.angle_beta   90.00
_cell.angle_gamma   90.00
#
_symmetry.space_group_name_H-M   'P 1'
#
loop_
_entity.id
_entity.type
_entity.pdbx_description
1 polymer ?
#
loop_
_entity_poly.entity_id
_entity_poly.type
_entity_poly.pdbx_seq_one_letter_code
_entity_poly.pdbx_strand_id
1 'polypeptide(L)'
;MTRLVIRNVFRFVALLVLQILMLNYVYLGGYVVPFIYILAIMMLPTNIGNIPLLLIAFVSGGVVDIFCNIPGFHTFSCTMMAFCRIIFGNKMLTRDDPTEVVETPSAHSVPFEVFAMYVLLLAFVYCVTYGLLEAFSWGNFWLTALSMVINTAVAWVLVMLCQLLIAPMKK
;
A
#
# COMPACT_ATOMS: atom_id res chain seq x y z
N MET A 1 20.35 -14.46 -1.16
CA MET A 1 19.00 -14.40 -1.70
C MET A 1 17.91 -14.90 -0.75
N THR A 2 18.00 -16.10 -0.20
CA THR A 2 16.95 -16.71 0.64
C THR A 2 16.55 -15.87 1.88
N ARG A 3 17.49 -15.26 2.59
CA ARG A 3 17.20 -14.44 3.79
C ARG A 3 16.41 -13.15 3.47
N LEU A 4 16.66 -12.54 2.33
CA LEU A 4 15.94 -11.33 1.88
C LEU A 4 14.49 -11.68 1.54
N VAL A 5 14.27 -12.78 0.83
CA VAL A 5 12.93 -13.26 0.46
C VAL A 5 12.13 -13.60 1.72
N ILE A 6 12.71 -14.37 2.66
CA ILE A 6 12.05 -14.75 3.91
C ILE A 6 11.67 -13.51 4.73
N ARG A 7 12.56 -12.51 4.84
CA ARG A 7 12.28 -11.27 5.56
C ARG A 7 11.14 -10.46 4.92
N ASN A 8 11.09 -10.42 3.60
CA ASN A 8 10.03 -9.70 2.88
C ASN A 8 8.69 -10.42 3.01
N VAL A 9 8.67 -11.76 2.92
CA VAL A 9 7.46 -12.57 3.14
C VAL A 9 6.96 -12.42 4.58
N PHE A 10 7.83 -12.51 5.57
CA PHE A 10 7.45 -12.33 6.97
C PHE A 10 6.84 -10.94 7.22
N ARG A 11 7.48 -9.88 6.69
CA ARG A 11 6.97 -8.51 6.78
C ARG A 11 5.60 -8.38 6.10
N PHE A 12 5.44 -8.99 4.93
CA PHE A 12 4.19 -8.99 4.19
C PHE A 12 3.06 -9.63 5.00
N VAL A 13 3.28 -10.82 5.52
CA VAL A 13 2.30 -11.54 6.35
C VAL A 13 2.00 -10.77 7.64
N ALA A 14 3.02 -10.23 8.31
CA ALA A 14 2.83 -9.45 9.53
C ALA A 14 1.96 -8.21 9.32
N LEU A 15 2.16 -7.48 8.21
CA LEU A 15 1.35 -6.30 7.88
C LEU A 15 -0.09 -6.68 7.51
N LEU A 16 -0.32 -7.81 6.83
CA LEU A 16 -1.66 -8.32 6.56
C LEU A 16 -2.40 -8.72 7.84
N VAL A 17 -1.74 -9.47 8.72
CA VAL A 17 -2.33 -9.87 10.01
C VAL A 17 -2.63 -8.64 10.86
N LEU A 18 -1.70 -7.68 10.93
CA LEU A 18 -1.92 -6.43 11.64
C LEU A 18 -3.14 -5.67 11.10
N GLN A 19 -3.31 -5.62 9.79
CA GLN A 19 -4.46 -4.97 9.15
C GLN A 19 -5.77 -5.63 9.54
N ILE A 20 -5.84 -6.97 9.47
CA ILE A 20 -7.03 -7.73 9.83
C ILE A 20 -7.41 -7.49 11.30
N LEU A 21 -6.42 -7.49 12.19
CA LEU A 21 -6.63 -7.19 13.60
C LEU A 21 -7.08 -5.73 13.82
N MET A 22 -6.47 -4.77 13.14
CA MET A 22 -6.85 -3.35 13.25
C MET A 22 -8.27 -3.08 12.75
N LEU A 23 -8.67 -3.65 11.62
CA LEU A 23 -10.01 -3.46 11.06
C LEU A 23 -11.12 -3.96 12.01
N ASN A 24 -10.85 -4.99 12.80
CA ASN A 24 -11.82 -5.50 13.76
C ASN A 24 -11.95 -4.63 15.03
N TYR A 25 -10.94 -3.81 15.36
CA TYR A 25 -10.92 -3.07 16.63
C TYR A 25 -10.89 -1.54 16.48
N VAL A 26 -10.49 -1.01 15.33
CA VAL A 26 -10.30 0.44 15.13
C VAL A 26 -11.35 1.01 14.19
N TYR A 27 -12.57 1.17 14.72
CA TYR A 27 -13.64 1.91 14.05
C TYR A 27 -13.57 3.38 14.49
N LEU A 28 -12.65 4.15 13.90
CA LEU A 28 -12.52 5.58 14.20
C LEU A 28 -13.69 6.36 13.56
N GLY A 29 -14.82 6.41 14.27
CA GLY A 29 -15.97 7.23 13.90
C GLY A 29 -16.68 6.85 12.59
N GLY A 30 -16.43 5.67 12.04
CA GLY A 30 -17.08 5.18 10.81
C GLY A 30 -16.53 5.73 9.49
N TYR A 31 -15.61 6.72 9.52
CA TYR A 31 -15.12 7.39 8.31
C TYR A 31 -13.63 7.18 8.04
N VAL A 32 -12.87 6.76 9.05
CA VAL A 32 -11.40 6.62 8.94
C VAL A 32 -11.02 5.16 9.08
N VAL A 33 -10.46 4.59 8.01
CA VAL A 33 -9.95 3.22 7.97
C VAL A 33 -8.44 3.25 7.78
N PRO A 34 -7.64 2.79 8.73
CA PRO A 34 -6.18 2.76 8.59
C PRO A 34 -5.74 1.65 7.63
N PHE A 35 -5.23 2.00 6.46
CA PHE A 35 -4.74 1.04 5.45
C PHE A 35 -3.22 0.86 5.56
N ILE A 36 -2.75 0.02 6.49
CA ILE A 36 -1.31 -0.20 6.71
C ILE A 36 -0.74 -1.26 5.77
N TYR A 37 -1.52 -2.29 5.42
CA TYR A 37 -1.04 -3.42 4.64
C TYR A 37 -0.64 -3.06 3.19
N ILE A 38 -1.11 -1.92 2.68
CA ILE A 38 -0.69 -1.40 1.36
C ILE A 38 0.83 -1.21 1.29
N LEU A 39 1.48 -0.89 2.43
CA LEU A 39 2.94 -0.84 2.53
C LEU A 39 3.61 -2.15 2.10
N ALA A 40 3.00 -3.28 2.41
CA ALA A 40 3.54 -4.60 2.03
C ALA A 40 3.66 -4.73 0.50
N ILE A 41 2.65 -4.25 -0.24
CA ILE A 41 2.64 -4.26 -1.71
C ILE A 41 3.61 -3.20 -2.25
N MET A 42 3.65 -2.01 -1.65
CA MET A 42 4.54 -0.92 -2.06
C MET A 42 6.02 -1.29 -1.93
N MET A 43 6.38 -2.10 -0.93
CA MET A 43 7.76 -2.53 -0.66
C MET A 43 8.16 -3.83 -1.37
N LEU A 44 7.33 -4.42 -2.22
CA LEU A 44 7.76 -5.57 -3.02
C LEU A 44 8.96 -5.20 -3.89
N PRO A 45 9.88 -6.14 -4.17
CA PRO A 45 11.05 -5.89 -5.02
C PRO A 45 10.66 -5.30 -6.37
N THR A 46 11.50 -4.41 -6.91
CA THR A 46 11.26 -3.78 -8.22
C THR A 46 11.51 -4.73 -9.39
N ASN A 47 12.34 -5.75 -9.18
CA ASN A 47 12.63 -6.79 -10.16
C ASN A 47 11.54 -7.87 -10.27
N ILE A 48 10.46 -7.75 -9.48
CA ILE A 48 9.31 -8.65 -9.59
C ILE A 48 8.59 -8.38 -10.91
N GLY A 49 8.25 -9.44 -11.65
CA GLY A 49 7.53 -9.30 -12.90
C GLY A 49 6.14 -8.64 -12.69
N ASN A 50 5.61 -7.99 -13.72
CA ASN A 50 4.33 -7.28 -13.64
C ASN A 50 3.16 -8.21 -13.27
N ILE A 51 3.12 -9.42 -13.86
CA ILE A 51 2.06 -10.41 -13.59
C ILE A 51 2.09 -10.91 -12.14
N PRO A 52 3.21 -11.37 -11.59
CA PRO A 52 3.30 -11.75 -10.18
C PRO A 52 2.93 -10.61 -9.22
N LEU A 53 3.32 -9.36 -9.51
CA LEU A 53 2.96 -8.21 -8.70
C LEU A 53 1.45 -8.01 -8.62
N LEU A 54 0.76 -8.06 -9.78
CA LEU A 54 -0.70 -7.94 -9.84
C LEU A 54 -1.41 -9.11 -9.12
N LEU A 55 -0.91 -10.33 -9.28
CA LEU A 55 -1.47 -11.51 -8.59
C LEU A 55 -1.31 -11.41 -7.06
N ILE A 56 -0.14 -10.98 -6.56
CA ILE A 56 0.08 -10.78 -5.13
C ILE A 56 -0.86 -9.69 -4.60
N ALA A 57 -1.02 -8.59 -5.31
CA ALA A 57 -1.93 -7.52 -4.93
C ALA A 57 -3.40 -7.99 -4.91
N PHE A 58 -3.82 -8.73 -5.92
CA PHE A 58 -5.15 -9.31 -6.02
C PHE A 58 -5.44 -10.27 -4.85
N VAL A 59 -4.55 -11.22 -4.61
CA VAL A 59 -4.71 -12.21 -3.53
C VAL A 59 -4.70 -11.53 -2.15
N SER A 60 -3.79 -10.56 -1.93
CA SER A 60 -3.73 -9.85 -0.64
C SER A 60 -4.99 -9.04 -0.36
N GLY A 61 -5.52 -8.35 -1.36
CA GLY A 61 -6.81 -7.66 -1.25
C GLY A 61 -7.97 -8.62 -0.99
N GLY A 62 -8.01 -9.76 -1.70
CA GLY A 62 -9.01 -10.81 -1.52
C GLY A 62 -9.01 -11.42 -0.12
N VAL A 63 -7.84 -11.63 0.45
CA VAL A 63 -7.72 -12.09 1.84
C VAL A 63 -8.34 -11.06 2.79
N VAL A 64 -8.03 -9.78 2.64
CA VAL A 64 -8.62 -8.73 3.48
C VAL A 64 -10.13 -8.66 3.29
N ASP A 65 -10.63 -8.72 2.07
CA ASP A 65 -12.08 -8.71 1.77
C ASP A 65 -12.84 -9.85 2.47
N ILE A 66 -12.26 -11.06 2.48
CA ILE A 66 -12.86 -12.23 3.15
C ILE A 66 -12.98 -11.97 4.66
N PHE A 67 -11.93 -11.44 5.29
CA PHE A 67 -11.93 -11.17 6.74
C PHE A 67 -12.79 -9.97 7.12
N CYS A 68 -12.93 -8.98 6.24
CA CYS A 68 -13.78 -7.80 6.46
C CYS A 68 -15.23 -8.02 6.04
N ASN A 69 -15.54 -9.16 5.40
CA ASN A 69 -16.85 -9.45 4.81
C ASN A 69 -17.32 -8.36 3.83
N ILE A 70 -16.41 -7.86 3.03
CA ILE A 70 -16.62 -6.80 2.03
C ILE A 70 -16.50 -7.40 0.62
N PRO A 71 -17.38 -7.02 -0.35
CA PRO A 71 -17.42 -7.64 -1.66
C PRO A 71 -16.35 -7.10 -2.63
N GLY A 72 -15.07 -7.39 -2.42
CA GLY A 72 -14.02 -7.15 -3.41
C GLY A 72 -13.45 -5.73 -3.46
N PHE A 73 -13.76 -4.84 -2.52
CA PHE A 73 -13.29 -3.44 -2.53
C PHE A 73 -11.78 -3.34 -2.35
N HIS A 74 -11.23 -4.10 -1.39
CA HIS A 74 -9.79 -4.18 -1.17
C HIS A 74 -9.07 -4.88 -2.32
N THR A 75 -9.65 -5.95 -2.88
CA THR A 75 -9.11 -6.68 -4.03
C THR A 75 -8.92 -5.76 -5.23
N PHE A 76 -9.95 -5.01 -5.59
CA PHE A 76 -9.91 -4.08 -6.72
C PHE A 76 -8.93 -2.94 -6.48
N SER A 77 -8.98 -2.31 -5.30
CA SER A 77 -8.13 -1.16 -4.96
C SER A 77 -6.64 -1.54 -4.91
N CYS A 78 -6.29 -2.72 -4.36
CA CYS A 78 -4.92 -3.23 -4.38
C CYS A 78 -4.42 -3.50 -5.79
N THR A 79 -5.25 -4.11 -6.63
CA THR A 79 -4.89 -4.43 -8.00
C THR A 79 -4.67 -3.15 -8.81
N MET A 80 -5.54 -2.15 -8.64
CA MET A 80 -5.41 -0.85 -9.29
C MET A 80 -4.17 -0.08 -8.82
N MET A 81 -3.90 -0.11 -7.51
CA MET A 81 -2.67 0.47 -6.96
C MET A 81 -1.42 -0.22 -7.51
N ALA A 82 -1.41 -1.56 -7.61
CA ALA A 82 -0.28 -2.31 -8.17
C ALA A 82 -0.10 -2.01 -9.67
N PHE A 83 -1.19 -1.83 -10.42
CA PHE A 83 -1.15 -1.42 -11.81
C PHE A 83 -0.52 -0.02 -11.97
N CYS A 84 -0.95 0.95 -11.15
CA CYS A 84 -0.34 2.28 -11.12
C CYS A 84 1.14 2.23 -10.71
N ARG A 85 1.52 1.33 -9.80
CA ARG A 85 2.91 1.10 -9.45
C ARG A 85 3.75 0.64 -10.65
N ILE A 86 3.21 -0.22 -11.52
CA ILE A 86 3.90 -0.65 -12.74
C ILE A 86 4.16 0.54 -13.68
N ILE A 87 3.16 1.41 -13.85
CA ILE A 87 3.23 2.51 -14.82
C ILE A 87 4.11 3.66 -14.30
N PHE A 88 3.88 4.10 -13.07
CA PHE A 88 4.48 5.30 -12.50
C PHE A 88 5.59 4.99 -11.49
N GLY A 89 5.41 3.98 -10.66
CA GLY A 89 6.31 3.68 -9.57
C GLY A 89 7.71 3.30 -10.04
N ASN A 90 7.82 2.50 -11.07
CA ASN A 90 9.11 2.11 -11.63
C ASN A 90 9.88 3.32 -12.19
N LYS A 91 9.18 4.27 -12.83
CA LYS A 91 9.79 5.50 -13.34
C LYS A 91 10.26 6.43 -12.22
N MET A 92 9.51 6.54 -11.13
CA MET A 92 9.88 7.37 -9.98
C MET A 92 11.06 6.79 -9.18
N LEU A 93 11.20 5.46 -9.19
CA LEU A 93 12.24 4.75 -8.43
C LEU A 93 13.52 4.54 -9.24
N THR A 94 13.51 4.77 -10.56
CA THR A 94 14.71 4.69 -11.41
C THR A 94 15.56 5.93 -11.14
N ARG A 95 16.76 5.73 -10.65
CA ARG A 95 17.79 6.77 -10.54
C ARG A 95 18.37 7.11 -11.90
N ASP A 96 19.00 8.29 -12.00
CA ASP A 96 19.71 8.75 -13.22
C ASP A 96 20.84 7.80 -13.66
N ASP A 97 21.27 6.90 -12.77
CA ASP A 97 22.29 5.89 -13.06
C ASP A 97 21.63 4.52 -13.31
N PRO A 98 21.58 4.04 -14.57
CA PRO A 98 20.91 2.79 -14.93
C PRO A 98 21.57 1.53 -14.33
N THR A 99 22.71 1.67 -13.67
CA THR A 99 23.43 0.57 -13.00
C THR A 99 22.96 0.32 -11.57
N GLU A 100 22.32 1.30 -10.91
CA GLU A 100 21.77 1.15 -9.54
C GLU A 100 20.29 0.76 -9.59
N VAL A 101 20.00 -0.54 -9.70
CA VAL A 101 18.66 -1.07 -9.55
C VAL A 101 18.28 -1.08 -8.07
N VAL A 102 17.30 -0.28 -7.69
CA VAL A 102 16.72 -0.30 -6.34
C VAL A 102 16.02 -1.64 -6.12
N GLU A 103 16.62 -2.56 -5.36
CA GLU A 103 16.04 -3.89 -5.14
C GLU A 103 14.68 -3.83 -4.44
N THR A 104 14.55 -2.99 -3.41
CA THR A 104 13.28 -2.78 -2.68
C THR A 104 13.08 -1.30 -2.42
N PRO A 105 11.92 -0.71 -2.81
CA PRO A 105 11.61 0.68 -2.50
C PRO A 105 11.57 0.88 -0.98
N SER A 106 12.41 1.76 -0.47
CA SER A 106 12.43 2.13 0.95
C SER A 106 12.95 3.56 1.10
N ALA A 107 12.63 4.22 2.22
CA ALA A 107 13.13 5.56 2.53
C ALA A 107 14.65 5.65 2.63
N HIS A 108 15.37 4.51 2.63
CA HIS A 108 16.83 4.46 2.64
C HIS A 108 17.46 4.15 1.29
N SER A 109 16.71 3.53 0.38
CA SER A 109 17.19 3.17 -0.96
C SER A 109 16.98 4.27 -1.98
N VAL A 110 16.07 5.21 -1.70
CA VAL A 110 15.73 6.37 -2.55
C VAL A 110 15.73 7.64 -1.72
N PRO A 111 15.91 8.84 -2.31
CA PRO A 111 15.72 10.10 -1.62
C PRO A 111 14.36 10.15 -0.94
N PHE A 112 14.34 10.67 0.30
CA PHE A 112 13.11 10.70 1.13
C PHE A 112 11.92 11.35 0.42
N GLU A 113 12.17 12.44 -0.31
CA GLU A 113 11.14 13.17 -1.06
C GLU A 113 10.50 12.30 -2.16
N VAL A 114 11.33 11.57 -2.91
CA VAL A 114 10.87 10.66 -3.98
C VAL A 114 10.06 9.51 -3.38
N PHE A 115 10.55 8.93 -2.28
CA PHE A 115 9.83 7.87 -1.57
C PHE A 115 8.50 8.36 -1.00
N ALA A 116 8.48 9.55 -0.37
CA ALA A 116 7.28 10.15 0.19
C ALA A 116 6.23 10.42 -0.90
N MET A 117 6.65 10.91 -2.07
CA MET A 117 5.78 11.16 -3.21
C MET A 117 5.26 9.86 -3.84
N TYR A 118 6.11 8.84 -3.94
CA TYR A 118 5.73 7.50 -4.37
C TYR A 118 4.64 6.89 -3.49
N VAL A 119 4.82 6.95 -2.16
CA VAL A 119 3.84 6.46 -1.18
C VAL A 119 2.54 7.24 -1.27
N LEU A 120 2.62 8.58 -1.37
CA LEU A 120 1.44 9.44 -1.48
C LEU A 120 0.62 9.12 -2.72
N LEU A 121 1.26 8.98 -3.88
CA LEU A 121 0.59 8.63 -5.14
C LEU A 121 -0.15 7.29 -5.04
N LEU A 122 0.52 6.26 -4.54
CA LEU A 122 -0.07 4.93 -4.46
C LEU A 122 -1.16 4.83 -3.39
N ALA A 123 -0.97 5.49 -2.24
CA ALA A 123 -2.01 5.58 -1.20
C ALA A 123 -3.24 6.34 -1.72
N PHE A 124 -3.03 7.42 -2.46
CA PHE A 124 -4.11 8.18 -3.10
C PHE A 124 -4.90 7.32 -4.08
N VAL A 125 -4.24 6.62 -4.99
CA VAL A 125 -4.90 5.71 -5.94
C VAL A 125 -5.71 4.65 -5.20
N TYR A 126 -5.14 4.04 -4.15
CA TYR A 126 -5.84 3.05 -3.35
C TYR A 126 -7.09 3.62 -2.68
N CYS A 127 -6.97 4.75 -1.97
CA CYS A 127 -8.07 5.36 -1.22
C CYS A 127 -9.17 5.89 -2.15
N VAL A 128 -8.81 6.44 -3.31
CA VAL A 128 -9.78 6.91 -4.31
C VAL A 128 -10.55 5.72 -4.90
N THR A 129 -9.86 4.66 -5.31
CA THR A 129 -10.54 3.48 -5.87
C THR A 129 -11.45 2.80 -4.84
N TYR A 130 -10.99 2.67 -3.60
CA TYR A 130 -11.79 2.14 -2.50
C TYR A 130 -13.02 3.00 -2.24
N GLY A 131 -12.84 4.31 -2.07
CA GLY A 131 -13.94 5.24 -1.80
C GLY A 131 -14.94 5.37 -2.95
N LEU A 132 -14.50 5.25 -4.22
CA LEU A 132 -15.41 5.21 -5.36
C LEU A 132 -16.32 3.98 -5.32
N LEU A 133 -15.78 2.81 -4.96
CA LEU A 133 -16.58 1.60 -4.80
C LEU A 133 -17.56 1.72 -3.62
N GLU A 134 -17.13 2.33 -2.53
CA GLU A 134 -17.97 2.61 -1.37
C GLU A 134 -19.07 3.63 -1.71
N ALA A 135 -18.75 4.71 -2.44
CA ALA A 135 -19.72 5.74 -2.88
C ALA A 135 -20.82 5.18 -3.77
N PHE A 136 -20.51 4.18 -4.58
CA PHE A 136 -21.49 3.52 -5.44
C PHE A 136 -22.58 2.82 -4.64
N SER A 137 -22.29 2.42 -3.40
CA SER A 137 -23.26 1.79 -2.48
C SER A 137 -24.07 2.79 -1.63
N TRP A 138 -23.57 4.02 -1.36
CA TRP A 138 -24.06 4.83 -0.23
C TRP A 138 -24.51 6.27 -0.55
N GLY A 139 -24.58 6.70 -1.77
CA GLY A 139 -25.32 7.93 -2.19
C GLY A 139 -24.83 9.31 -1.68
N ASN A 140 -23.86 9.40 -0.75
CA ASN A 140 -23.36 10.65 -0.18
C ASN A 140 -21.96 11.04 -0.70
N PHE A 141 -21.90 11.50 -1.93
CA PHE A 141 -20.64 11.80 -2.63
C PHE A 141 -19.68 12.72 -1.84
N TRP A 142 -20.17 13.80 -1.22
CA TRP A 142 -19.34 14.75 -0.50
C TRP A 142 -18.67 14.17 0.74
N LEU A 143 -19.37 13.37 1.51
CA LEU A 143 -18.80 12.70 2.68
C LEU A 143 -17.77 11.66 2.26
N THR A 144 -18.02 10.93 1.20
CA THR A 144 -17.07 9.95 0.64
C THR A 144 -15.81 10.64 0.10
N ALA A 145 -15.96 11.77 -0.61
CA ALA A 145 -14.81 12.52 -1.10
C ALA A 145 -13.93 13.03 0.06
N LEU A 146 -14.55 13.52 1.14
CA LEU A 146 -13.82 13.94 2.33
C LEU A 146 -13.10 12.74 3.00
N SER A 147 -13.77 11.60 3.12
CA SER A 147 -13.19 10.36 3.65
C SER A 147 -12.00 9.88 2.82
N MET A 148 -12.06 9.97 1.49
CA MET A 148 -10.92 9.62 0.61
C MET A 148 -9.69 10.46 0.93
N VAL A 149 -9.84 11.77 1.11
CA VAL A 149 -8.72 12.67 1.42
C VAL A 149 -8.15 12.37 2.80
N ILE A 150 -9.00 12.19 3.81
CA ILE A 150 -8.58 11.89 5.18
C ILE A 150 -7.88 10.53 5.22
N ASN A 151 -8.45 9.51 4.61
CA ASN A 151 -7.87 8.16 4.57
C ASN A 151 -6.53 8.14 3.82
N THR A 152 -6.37 8.93 2.76
CA THR A 152 -5.09 9.09 2.06
C THR A 152 -4.04 9.69 2.99
N ALA A 153 -4.36 10.77 3.69
CA ALA A 153 -3.44 11.40 4.63
C ALA A 153 -3.06 10.47 5.78
N VAL A 154 -4.03 9.77 6.37
CA VAL A 154 -3.81 8.78 7.44
C VAL A 154 -2.94 7.62 6.94
N ALA A 155 -3.26 7.04 5.79
CA ALA A 155 -2.49 5.95 5.20
C ALA A 155 -1.05 6.38 4.89
N TRP A 156 -0.86 7.58 4.34
CA TRP A 156 0.46 8.13 4.06
C TRP A 156 1.30 8.29 5.35
N VAL A 157 0.74 8.92 6.38
CA VAL A 157 1.42 9.09 7.68
C VAL A 157 1.77 7.74 8.30
N LEU A 158 0.83 6.79 8.33
CA LEU A 158 1.05 5.46 8.90
C LEU A 158 2.13 4.69 8.15
N VAL A 159 2.10 4.71 6.82
CA VAL A 159 3.12 4.06 5.99
C VAL A 159 4.49 4.67 6.24
N MET A 160 4.60 6.00 6.34
CA MET A 160 5.86 6.67 6.64
C MET A 160 6.37 6.35 8.05
N LEU A 161 5.51 6.34 9.07
CA LEU A 161 5.87 5.93 10.43
C LEU A 161 6.34 4.47 10.48
N CYS A 162 5.59 3.55 9.86
CA CYS A 162 5.99 2.15 9.77
C CYS A 162 7.35 2.00 9.08
N GLN A 163 7.62 2.77 8.04
CA GLN A 163 8.89 2.73 7.34
C GLN A 163 10.05 3.21 8.22
N LEU A 164 9.86 4.24 9.03
CA LEU A 164 10.86 4.73 9.97
C LEU A 164 11.16 3.69 11.07
N LEU A 165 10.14 2.97 11.54
CA LEU A 165 10.29 1.93 12.56
C LEU A 165 10.97 0.66 12.02
N ILE A 166 10.68 0.30 10.76
CA ILE A 166 11.21 -0.92 10.12
C ILE A 166 12.63 -0.69 9.59
N ALA A 167 13.02 0.55 9.38
CA ALA A 167 14.34 0.90 8.89
C ALA A 167 15.40 0.52 9.96
N PRO A 168 16.42 -0.27 9.60
CA PRO A 168 17.53 -0.49 10.52
C PRO A 168 18.21 0.85 10.77
N MET A 169 18.30 1.27 12.04
CA MET A 169 19.14 2.39 12.40
C MET A 169 20.55 2.09 11.88
N LYS A 170 21.04 2.90 10.94
CA LYS A 170 22.45 2.82 10.55
C LYS A 170 23.28 3.06 11.81
N LYS A 171 23.98 2.01 12.26
CA LYS A 171 25.15 2.16 13.10
C LYS A 171 26.29 2.69 12.27
#